data_3bc103dea08882fb88b877c995bc212d
#
_entry.id   3bc103dea08882fb88b877c995bc212d
#
_cell.length_a   1.000
_cell.length_b   1.000
_cell.length_c   1.000
_cell.angle_alpha   90.00
_cell.angle_beta   90.00
_cell.angle_gamma   90.00
#
_symmetry.space_group_name_H-M   'P 1'
#
loop_
_entity.id
_entity.type
_entity.pdbx_description
1 polymer ?
#
loop_
_entity_poly.entity_id
_entity_poly.type
_entity_poly.pdbx_seq_one_letter_code
_entity_poly.pdbx_strand_id
1 'polypeptide(L)'
;MKQNKFDRKALRTASKLLENAGWVLENGVLKDKQGETFSIEFIDDNDDFLHILTPIIDTMKRAGIDAKFIQIDRAQMIERMKNYDFDVLVAGYGTSSSPGEEIAQLYGTVGIEQLGGANLSGFGHPAVDDLIKKVGGAKTRDEMHIAVRAIDRILRAYHIRIPNWHLAADRLAYWDVFGRPKIKPKYDLGVVSTWWFDQEKYDALIAKGAFK
;
A
#
# COMPACT_ATOMS: atom_id res chain seq x y z
N MET A 1 -16.04 15.25 -9.89
CA MET A 1 -15.25 15.09 -8.66
C MET A 1 -15.72 16.12 -7.65
N LYS A 2 -16.26 15.70 -6.50
CA LYS A 2 -16.54 16.64 -5.41
C LYS A 2 -15.18 17.08 -4.86
N GLN A 3 -14.88 18.38 -4.92
CA GLN A 3 -13.72 18.94 -4.23
C GLN A 3 -13.74 18.46 -2.78
N ASN A 4 -12.67 17.76 -2.36
CA ASN A 4 -12.48 17.38 -0.97
C ASN A 4 -12.54 18.66 -0.11
N LYS A 5 -13.65 18.86 0.58
CA LYS A 5 -13.73 19.92 1.56
C LYS A 5 -12.73 19.59 2.66
N PHE A 6 -11.75 20.44 2.82
CA PHE A 6 -10.79 20.42 3.90
C PHE A 6 -11.51 20.21 5.24
N ASP A 7 -11.24 19.09 5.91
CA ASP A 7 -11.88 18.77 7.20
C ASP A 7 -11.23 19.56 8.35
N ARG A 8 -11.78 20.74 8.62
CA ARG A 8 -11.32 21.59 9.73
C ARG A 8 -11.41 20.90 11.10
N LYS A 9 -12.35 19.98 11.27
CA LYS A 9 -12.50 19.25 12.55
C LYS A 9 -11.36 18.26 12.72
N ALA A 10 -11.02 17.51 11.69
CA ALA A 10 -9.89 16.58 11.68
C ALA A 10 -8.57 17.34 11.97
N LEU A 11 -8.36 18.49 11.32
CA LEU A 11 -7.16 19.30 11.55
C LEU A 11 -7.05 19.78 13.01
N ARG A 12 -8.15 20.28 13.60
CA ARG A 12 -8.15 20.66 15.02
C ARG A 12 -7.84 19.48 15.94
N THR A 13 -8.33 18.29 15.62
CA THR A 13 -8.04 17.08 16.38
C THR A 13 -6.57 16.73 16.26
N ALA A 14 -6.01 16.78 15.05
CA ALA A 14 -4.59 16.54 14.81
C ALA A 14 -3.72 17.53 15.60
N SER A 15 -4.03 18.84 15.55
CA SER A 15 -3.29 19.86 16.32
C SER A 15 -3.28 19.57 17.82
N LYS A 16 -4.44 19.18 18.40
CA LYS A 16 -4.50 18.80 19.83
C LYS A 16 -3.68 17.54 20.15
N LEU A 17 -3.69 16.56 19.27
CA LEU A 17 -2.90 15.33 19.47
C LEU A 17 -1.40 15.63 19.43
N LEU A 18 -0.98 16.49 18.50
CA LEU A 18 0.41 16.93 18.37
C LEU A 18 0.86 17.76 19.60
N GLU A 19 0.01 18.68 20.09
CA GLU A 19 0.25 19.44 21.30
C GLU A 19 0.37 18.52 22.54
N ASN A 20 -0.52 17.56 22.69
CA ASN A 20 -0.47 16.57 23.76
C ASN A 20 0.77 15.67 23.69
N ALA A 21 1.31 15.46 22.49
CA ALA A 21 2.56 14.74 22.27
C ALA A 21 3.81 15.61 22.51
N GLY A 22 3.65 16.89 22.84
CA GLY A 22 4.73 17.80 23.19
C GLY A 22 5.24 18.69 22.05
N TRP A 23 4.55 18.68 20.90
CA TRP A 23 4.88 19.53 19.77
C TRP A 23 4.18 20.90 19.89
N VAL A 24 4.94 21.99 19.77
CA VAL A 24 4.45 23.36 19.88
C VAL A 24 4.57 24.06 18.52
N LEU A 25 3.51 24.75 18.11
CA LEU A 25 3.52 25.51 16.85
C LEU A 25 4.25 26.84 17.05
N GLU A 26 5.44 26.98 16.44
CA GLU A 26 6.25 28.20 16.46
C GLU A 26 6.49 28.70 15.04
N ASN A 27 6.09 29.92 14.73
CA ASN A 27 6.23 30.54 13.40
C ASN A 27 5.69 29.68 12.25
N GLY A 28 4.61 28.93 12.51
CA GLY A 28 3.95 28.08 11.49
C GLY A 28 4.53 26.68 11.36
N VAL A 29 5.54 26.31 12.16
CA VAL A 29 6.17 25.00 12.16
C VAL A 29 6.12 24.37 13.56
N LEU A 30 5.86 23.08 13.63
CA LEU A 30 5.86 22.32 14.88
C LEU A 30 7.30 22.05 15.34
N LYS A 31 7.57 22.33 16.61
CA LYS A 31 8.83 22.09 17.27
C LYS A 31 8.65 21.32 18.58
N ASP A 32 9.62 20.51 18.91
CA ASP A 32 9.70 19.86 20.20
C ASP A 32 10.35 20.78 21.27
N LYS A 33 10.55 20.26 22.48
CA LYS A 33 11.18 20.98 23.60
C LYS A 33 12.65 21.33 23.35
N GLN A 34 13.32 20.64 22.44
CA GLN A 34 14.71 20.86 22.03
C GLN A 34 14.81 21.90 20.89
N GLY A 35 13.68 22.30 20.32
CA GLY A 35 13.60 23.21 19.17
C GLY A 35 13.72 22.51 17.83
N GLU A 36 13.74 21.18 17.81
CA GLU A 36 13.78 20.38 16.59
C GLU A 36 12.45 20.41 15.85
N THR A 37 12.52 20.54 14.53
CA THR A 37 11.35 20.62 13.67
C THR A 37 10.74 19.23 13.43
N PHE A 38 9.40 19.13 13.47
CA PHE A 38 8.70 17.93 13.05
C PHE A 38 8.71 17.80 11.54
N SER A 39 9.66 17.04 11.01
CA SER A 39 9.83 16.76 9.58
C SER A 39 9.26 15.39 9.21
N ILE A 40 8.71 15.27 8.01
CA ILE A 40 8.31 14.00 7.38
C ILE A 40 8.75 13.98 5.93
N GLU A 41 9.50 12.96 5.54
CA GLU A 41 9.94 12.72 4.18
C GLU A 41 9.10 11.62 3.51
N PHE A 42 8.47 11.97 2.40
CA PHE A 42 7.88 11.01 1.47
C PHE A 42 8.94 10.68 0.42
N ILE A 43 9.36 9.43 0.33
CA ILE A 43 10.36 9.00 -0.66
C ILE A 43 9.72 8.13 -1.74
N ASP A 44 10.18 8.29 -2.99
CA ASP A 44 9.85 7.40 -4.10
C ASP A 44 10.96 7.46 -5.16
N ASP A 45 11.06 6.46 -6.03
CA ASP A 45 12.02 6.45 -7.15
C ASP A 45 11.46 7.11 -8.41
N ASN A 46 10.19 7.48 -8.41
CA ASN A 46 9.52 8.20 -9.49
C ASN A 46 8.48 9.19 -8.94
N ASP A 47 7.86 9.96 -9.81
CA ASP A 47 6.85 10.97 -9.47
C ASP A 47 5.40 10.55 -9.79
N ASP A 48 5.17 9.29 -10.09
CA ASP A 48 3.86 8.78 -10.49
C ASP A 48 2.74 9.12 -9.49
N PHE A 49 3.05 9.07 -8.20
CA PHE A 49 2.12 9.36 -7.12
C PHE A 49 2.17 10.80 -6.60
N LEU A 50 3.06 11.65 -7.12
CA LEU A 50 3.25 13.02 -6.64
C LEU A 50 1.94 13.84 -6.68
N HIS A 51 1.13 13.67 -7.72
CA HIS A 51 -0.16 14.35 -7.85
C HIS A 51 -1.17 13.95 -6.75
N ILE A 52 -1.00 12.80 -6.11
CA ILE A 52 -1.81 12.32 -4.98
C ILE A 52 -1.17 12.76 -3.67
N LEU A 53 0.15 12.73 -3.56
CA LEU A 53 0.89 13.10 -2.35
C LEU A 53 0.88 14.61 -2.09
N THR A 54 0.93 15.44 -3.13
CA THR A 54 0.97 16.90 -2.99
C THR A 54 -0.17 17.46 -2.10
N PRO A 55 -1.45 17.11 -2.29
CA PRO A 55 -2.52 17.58 -1.40
C PRO A 55 -2.38 17.09 0.05
N ILE A 56 -1.78 15.92 0.27
CA ILE A 56 -1.51 15.35 1.59
C ILE A 56 -0.42 16.17 2.27
N ILE A 57 0.70 16.38 1.58
CA ILE A 57 1.84 17.19 2.03
C ILE A 57 1.39 18.62 2.36
N ASP A 58 0.59 19.25 1.50
CA ASP A 58 0.02 20.59 1.74
C ASP A 58 -0.86 20.62 3.00
N THR A 59 -1.60 19.55 3.25
CA THR A 59 -2.43 19.44 4.47
C THR A 59 -1.57 19.28 5.72
N MET A 60 -0.48 18.52 5.65
CA MET A 60 0.51 18.38 6.73
C MET A 60 1.20 19.71 7.03
N LYS A 61 1.63 20.44 6.01
CA LYS A 61 2.22 21.79 6.17
C LYS A 61 1.27 22.76 6.86
N ARG A 62 -0.03 22.70 6.56
CA ARG A 62 -1.04 23.51 7.28
C ARG A 62 -1.21 23.12 8.75
N ALA A 63 -0.86 21.89 9.12
CA ALA A 63 -0.80 21.45 10.51
C ALA A 63 0.53 21.82 11.20
N GLY A 64 1.46 22.44 10.49
CA GLY A 64 2.78 22.82 11.00
C GLY A 64 3.85 21.75 10.82
N ILE A 65 3.58 20.65 10.11
CA ILE A 65 4.56 19.60 9.83
C ILE A 65 5.38 19.99 8.61
N ASP A 66 6.70 19.93 8.70
CA ASP A 66 7.62 20.12 7.55
C ASP A 66 7.63 18.85 6.68
N ALA A 67 6.56 18.68 5.89
CA ALA A 67 6.42 17.53 5.01
C ALA A 67 6.94 17.83 3.61
N LYS A 68 7.71 16.90 3.03
CA LYS A 68 8.30 17.05 1.69
C LYS A 68 8.35 15.72 0.94
N PHE A 69 8.30 15.79 -0.39
CA PHE A 69 8.55 14.67 -1.28
C PHE A 69 9.99 14.73 -1.77
N ILE A 70 10.67 13.61 -1.70
CA ILE A 70 12.06 13.45 -2.19
C ILE A 70 12.08 12.30 -3.17
N GLN A 71 12.40 12.63 -4.42
CA GLN A 71 12.67 11.61 -5.42
C GLN A 71 14.13 11.19 -5.31
N ILE A 72 14.34 9.87 -5.23
CA ILE A 72 15.67 9.24 -5.14
C ILE A 72 15.80 8.18 -6.24
N ASP A 73 17.02 7.75 -6.55
CA ASP A 73 17.19 6.66 -7.50
C ASP A 73 16.77 5.30 -6.89
N ARG A 74 16.50 4.33 -7.78
CA ARG A 74 16.00 3.01 -7.39
C ARG A 74 16.94 2.26 -6.45
N ALA A 75 18.24 2.36 -6.63
CA ALA A 75 19.22 1.66 -5.81
C ALA A 75 19.25 2.25 -4.40
N GLN A 76 19.24 3.58 -4.30
CA GLN A 76 19.15 4.30 -3.03
C GLN A 76 17.83 3.99 -2.30
N MET A 77 16.71 3.94 -3.03
CA MET A 77 15.42 3.58 -2.44
C MET A 77 15.43 2.18 -1.82
N ILE A 78 15.96 1.18 -2.56
CA ILE A 78 16.09 -0.20 -2.05
C ILE A 78 16.95 -0.24 -0.80
N GLU A 79 18.06 0.50 -0.77
CA GLU A 79 18.96 0.52 0.38
C GLU A 79 18.32 1.19 1.60
N ARG A 80 17.64 2.31 1.41
CA ARG A 80 16.89 2.97 2.49
C ARG A 80 15.75 2.08 3.00
N MET A 81 15.03 1.39 2.13
CA MET A 81 13.98 0.43 2.53
C MET A 81 14.53 -0.73 3.36
N LYS A 82 15.69 -1.29 2.99
CA LYS A 82 16.34 -2.38 3.76
C LYS A 82 16.71 -1.95 5.18
N ASN A 83 17.13 -0.71 5.33
CA ASN A 83 17.60 -0.16 6.61
C ASN A 83 16.50 0.57 7.39
N TYR A 84 15.24 0.55 6.93
CA TYR A 84 14.13 1.33 7.49
C TYR A 84 14.45 2.84 7.60
N ASP A 85 15.28 3.37 6.69
CA ASP A 85 15.68 4.77 6.64
C ASP A 85 14.70 5.59 5.79
N PHE A 86 13.48 5.70 6.25
CA PHE A 86 12.41 6.50 5.62
C PHE A 86 11.26 6.76 6.61
N ASP A 87 10.53 7.85 6.41
CA ASP A 87 9.32 8.13 7.16
C ASP A 87 8.08 7.58 6.45
N VAL A 88 7.91 7.90 5.19
CA VAL A 88 6.75 7.48 4.39
C VAL A 88 7.16 7.08 2.98
N LEU A 89 6.62 5.97 2.51
CA LEU A 89 6.69 5.56 1.11
C LEU A 89 5.34 5.04 0.61
N VAL A 90 5.13 5.08 -0.70
CA VAL A 90 3.96 4.44 -1.33
C VAL A 90 4.33 3.02 -1.69
N ALA A 91 3.58 2.04 -1.18
CA ALA A 91 3.82 0.64 -1.45
C ALA A 91 2.53 -0.09 -1.85
N GLY A 92 2.67 -1.04 -2.76
CA GLY A 92 1.62 -1.97 -3.13
C GLY A 92 1.83 -3.33 -2.48
N TYR A 93 0.75 -3.91 -1.94
CA TYR A 93 0.77 -5.24 -1.38
C TYR A 93 -0.24 -6.11 -2.08
N GLY A 94 0.25 -7.20 -2.68
CA GLY A 94 -0.60 -8.29 -3.16
C GLY A 94 -0.78 -9.33 -2.06
N THR A 95 -2.03 -9.68 -1.78
CA THR A 95 -2.36 -10.78 -0.86
C THR A 95 -3.32 -11.74 -1.53
N SER A 96 -3.21 -13.02 -1.19
CA SER A 96 -4.16 -14.05 -1.62
C SER A 96 -5.53 -13.83 -0.98
N SER A 97 -6.60 -14.27 -1.65
CA SER A 97 -7.94 -14.37 -1.05
C SER A 97 -8.03 -15.51 -0.02
N SER A 98 -7.00 -16.32 0.10
CA SER A 98 -6.79 -17.34 1.13
C SER A 98 -5.42 -17.11 1.75
N PRO A 99 -5.29 -16.10 2.64
CA PRO A 99 -4.03 -15.78 3.28
C PRO A 99 -3.52 -16.94 4.13
N GLY A 100 -2.21 -17.14 4.14
CA GLY A 100 -1.49 -18.18 4.85
C GLY A 100 -0.27 -17.62 5.59
N GLU A 101 0.83 -18.37 5.57
CA GLU A 101 2.05 -18.00 6.28
C GLU A 101 2.74 -16.75 5.73
N GLU A 102 2.44 -16.35 4.49
CA GLU A 102 2.99 -15.12 3.89
C GLU A 102 2.64 -13.86 4.70
N ILE A 103 1.56 -13.88 5.49
CA ILE A 103 1.20 -12.78 6.39
C ILE A 103 2.29 -12.54 7.43
N ALA A 104 3.02 -13.58 7.86
CA ALA A 104 4.12 -13.44 8.81
C ALA A 104 5.24 -12.55 8.28
N GLN A 105 5.52 -12.62 6.97
CA GLN A 105 6.52 -11.78 6.32
C GLN A 105 6.09 -10.31 6.20
N LEU A 106 4.77 -10.05 6.19
CA LEU A 106 4.22 -8.70 6.04
C LEU A 106 3.96 -7.99 7.37
N TYR A 107 3.58 -8.75 8.40
CA TYR A 107 3.06 -8.19 9.66
C TYR A 107 3.57 -8.87 10.91
N GLY A 108 4.29 -9.99 10.80
CA GLY A 108 4.85 -10.71 11.93
C GLY A 108 6.21 -10.15 12.35
N THR A 109 6.58 -10.41 13.61
CA THR A 109 7.90 -10.03 14.16
C THR A 109 9.05 -10.63 13.34
N VAL A 110 8.90 -11.84 12.82
CA VAL A 110 9.89 -12.50 11.96
C VAL A 110 10.21 -11.68 10.69
N GLY A 111 9.26 -10.90 10.17
CA GLY A 111 9.46 -10.06 8.99
C GLY A 111 10.35 -8.83 9.26
N ILE A 112 10.53 -8.42 10.52
CA ILE A 112 11.41 -7.31 10.90
C ILE A 112 12.87 -7.73 10.84
N GLU A 113 13.16 -8.97 11.21
CA GLU A 113 14.51 -9.51 11.29
C GLU A 113 15.12 -9.78 9.89
N GLN A 114 14.29 -9.77 8.85
CA GLN A 114 14.73 -9.97 7.48
C GLN A 114 15.07 -8.63 6.80
N LEU A 115 16.35 -8.32 6.71
CA LEU A 115 16.82 -7.15 5.94
C LEU A 115 16.30 -7.21 4.50
N GLY A 116 15.60 -6.15 4.10
CA GLY A 116 14.95 -6.08 2.79
C GLY A 116 13.69 -6.95 2.66
N GLY A 117 13.12 -7.38 3.78
CA GLY A 117 11.87 -8.13 3.86
C GLY A 117 10.64 -7.31 3.46
N ALA A 118 9.49 -7.96 3.44
CA ALA A 118 8.23 -7.35 3.04
C ALA A 118 7.53 -6.53 4.17
N ASN A 119 8.01 -6.62 5.42
CA ASN A 119 7.49 -5.86 6.54
C ASN A 119 8.06 -4.43 6.56
N LEU A 120 7.70 -3.61 5.59
CA LEU A 120 8.19 -2.24 5.44
C LEU A 120 7.80 -1.30 6.59
N SER A 121 6.80 -1.67 7.39
CA SER A 121 6.38 -0.87 8.55
C SER A 121 7.26 -1.06 9.79
N GLY A 122 8.13 -2.07 9.81
CA GLY A 122 8.88 -2.46 11.01
C GLY A 122 7.97 -2.84 12.19
N PHE A 123 6.70 -3.11 11.93
CA PHE A 123 5.73 -3.43 12.96
C PHE A 123 5.81 -4.89 13.38
N GLY A 124 5.88 -5.15 14.70
CA GLY A 124 5.77 -6.47 15.28
C GLY A 124 4.99 -6.43 16.59
N HIS A 125 4.12 -7.40 16.81
CA HIS A 125 3.32 -7.49 18.03
C HIS A 125 2.99 -8.95 18.35
N PRO A 126 3.24 -9.46 19.59
CA PRO A 126 3.02 -10.87 19.92
C PRO A 126 1.60 -11.37 19.63
N ALA A 127 0.58 -10.55 19.86
CA ALA A 127 -0.79 -10.94 19.53
C ALA A 127 -1.02 -11.12 18.04
N VAL A 128 -0.29 -10.39 17.18
CA VAL A 128 -0.35 -10.58 15.72
C VAL A 128 0.35 -11.87 15.35
N ASP A 129 1.50 -12.17 15.93
CA ASP A 129 2.23 -13.43 15.67
C ASP A 129 1.38 -14.65 16.06
N ASP A 130 0.66 -14.59 17.19
CA ASP A 130 -0.24 -15.66 17.59
C ASP A 130 -1.48 -15.79 16.70
N LEU A 131 -2.01 -14.69 16.21
CA LEU A 131 -3.11 -14.70 15.24
C LEU A 131 -2.66 -15.25 13.89
N ILE A 132 -1.44 -14.96 13.44
CA ILE A 132 -0.85 -15.51 12.21
C ILE A 132 -0.77 -17.04 12.29
N LYS A 133 -0.31 -17.60 13.42
CA LYS A 133 -0.33 -19.05 13.66
C LYS A 133 -1.75 -19.62 13.56
N LYS A 134 -2.75 -18.90 14.08
CA LYS A 134 -4.17 -19.31 13.96
C LYS A 134 -4.67 -19.25 12.52
N VAL A 135 -4.21 -18.29 11.70
CA VAL A 135 -4.54 -18.25 10.27
C VAL A 135 -3.98 -19.49 9.57
N GLY A 136 -2.70 -19.83 9.79
CA GLY A 136 -2.06 -21.02 9.19
C GLY A 136 -2.67 -22.34 9.68
N GLY A 137 -3.14 -22.41 10.94
CA GLY A 137 -3.77 -23.59 11.52
C GLY A 137 -5.28 -23.70 11.32
N ALA A 138 -5.93 -22.73 10.65
CA ALA A 138 -7.38 -22.68 10.48
C ALA A 138 -7.88 -23.87 9.64
N LYS A 139 -8.88 -24.57 10.13
CA LYS A 139 -9.51 -25.72 9.44
C LYS A 139 -10.68 -25.29 8.57
N THR A 140 -11.22 -24.13 8.82
CA THR A 140 -12.36 -23.57 8.07
C THR A 140 -12.06 -22.16 7.61
N ARG A 141 -12.74 -21.72 6.54
CA ARG A 141 -12.63 -20.36 6.04
C ARG A 141 -13.10 -19.32 7.07
N ASP A 142 -14.08 -19.67 7.88
CA ASP A 142 -14.62 -18.78 8.92
C ASP A 142 -13.61 -18.56 10.05
N GLU A 143 -12.94 -19.61 10.52
CA GLU A 143 -11.85 -19.49 11.50
C GLU A 143 -10.73 -18.59 10.99
N MET A 144 -10.30 -18.81 9.74
CA MET A 144 -9.29 -17.98 9.09
C MET A 144 -9.74 -16.50 9.02
N HIS A 145 -10.97 -16.24 8.59
CA HIS A 145 -11.51 -14.87 8.49
C HIS A 145 -11.59 -14.18 9.86
N ILE A 146 -11.95 -14.89 10.92
CA ILE A 146 -11.97 -14.33 12.27
C ILE A 146 -10.58 -13.88 12.70
N ALA A 147 -9.56 -14.72 12.49
CA ALA A 147 -8.18 -14.41 12.83
C ALA A 147 -7.64 -13.22 12.00
N VAL A 148 -7.86 -13.22 10.69
CA VAL A 148 -7.43 -12.12 9.79
C VAL A 148 -8.11 -10.80 10.15
N ARG A 149 -9.41 -10.80 10.48
CA ARG A 149 -10.11 -9.59 10.93
C ARG A 149 -9.57 -9.06 12.26
N ALA A 150 -9.13 -9.94 13.15
CA ALA A 150 -8.49 -9.52 14.40
C ALA A 150 -7.14 -8.86 14.13
N ILE A 151 -6.32 -9.43 13.23
CA ILE A 151 -5.07 -8.81 12.76
C ILE A 151 -5.36 -7.43 12.16
N ASP A 152 -6.29 -7.30 11.21
CA ASP A 152 -6.65 -6.01 10.57
C ASP A 152 -7.01 -4.94 11.62
N ARG A 153 -7.76 -5.29 12.67
CA ARG A 153 -8.11 -4.35 13.75
C ARG A 153 -6.89 -3.86 14.52
N ILE A 154 -5.94 -4.76 14.82
CA ILE A 154 -4.71 -4.38 15.51
C ILE A 154 -3.89 -3.45 14.62
N LEU A 155 -3.65 -3.82 13.36
CA LEU A 155 -2.87 -3.01 12.41
C LEU A 155 -3.46 -1.60 12.23
N ARG A 156 -4.79 -1.49 12.16
CA ARG A 156 -5.49 -0.20 12.10
C ARG A 156 -5.36 0.62 13.37
N ALA A 157 -5.42 -0.01 14.54
CA ALA A 157 -5.27 0.67 15.83
C ALA A 157 -3.87 1.27 16.01
N TYR A 158 -2.85 0.63 15.44
CA TYR A 158 -1.47 1.13 15.46
C TYR A 158 -1.14 2.11 14.31
N HIS A 159 -2.09 2.37 13.40
CA HIS A 159 -1.92 3.34 12.30
C HIS A 159 -0.68 3.12 11.43
N ILE A 160 -0.21 1.89 11.31
CA ILE A 160 1.02 1.54 10.56
C ILE A 160 0.89 1.75 9.05
N ARG A 161 -0.32 1.90 8.54
CA ARG A 161 -0.62 2.09 7.12
C ARG A 161 -1.79 3.03 6.92
N ILE A 162 -1.71 3.82 5.87
CA ILE A 162 -2.81 4.63 5.36
C ILE A 162 -3.33 3.91 4.11
N PRO A 163 -4.50 3.22 4.18
CA PRO A 163 -5.08 2.57 3.00
C PRO A 163 -5.45 3.61 1.96
N ASN A 164 -4.94 3.46 0.74
CA ASN A 164 -5.23 4.39 -0.34
C ASN A 164 -6.40 3.86 -1.19
N TRP A 165 -6.08 3.09 -2.23
CA TRP A 165 -7.05 2.57 -3.19
C TRP A 165 -6.65 1.19 -3.68
N HIS A 166 -7.60 0.52 -4.29
CA HIS A 166 -7.36 -0.67 -5.09
C HIS A 166 -8.21 -0.59 -6.36
N LEU A 167 -7.81 -1.28 -7.39
CA LEU A 167 -8.59 -1.45 -8.60
C LEU A 167 -9.36 -2.78 -8.49
N ALA A 168 -10.70 -2.69 -8.47
CA ALA A 168 -11.58 -3.87 -8.41
C ALA A 168 -11.78 -4.57 -9.77
N ALA A 169 -10.98 -4.22 -10.79
CA ALA A 169 -11.06 -4.76 -12.13
C ALA A 169 -9.68 -4.79 -12.77
N ASP A 170 -9.41 -5.85 -13.48
CA ASP A 170 -8.22 -5.94 -14.33
C ASP A 170 -8.53 -5.33 -15.69
N ARG A 171 -7.66 -4.43 -16.15
CA ARG A 171 -7.74 -3.81 -17.47
C ARG A 171 -6.77 -4.52 -18.40
N LEU A 172 -7.30 -5.09 -19.48
CA LEU A 172 -6.51 -5.80 -20.48
C LEU A 172 -6.60 -5.06 -21.83
N ALA A 173 -5.45 -4.85 -22.42
CA ALA A 173 -5.34 -4.47 -23.84
C ALA A 173 -4.64 -5.62 -24.56
N TYR A 174 -5.29 -6.17 -25.57
CA TYR A 174 -4.75 -7.28 -26.34
C TYR A 174 -5.29 -7.25 -27.78
N TRP A 175 -4.53 -7.83 -28.69
CA TRP A 175 -5.05 -8.09 -30.04
C TRP A 175 -6.07 -9.24 -29.98
N ASP A 176 -7.22 -9.10 -30.62
CA ASP A 176 -8.25 -10.14 -30.62
C ASP A 176 -7.87 -11.34 -31.52
N VAL A 177 -6.75 -11.96 -31.16
CA VAL A 177 -6.20 -13.18 -31.78
C VAL A 177 -6.35 -14.38 -30.85
N PHE A 178 -7.09 -14.22 -29.75
CA PHE A 178 -7.23 -15.29 -28.76
C PHE A 178 -8.66 -15.83 -28.68
N GLY A 179 -8.77 -17.14 -28.64
CA GLY A 179 -9.96 -17.84 -28.20
C GLY A 179 -9.96 -17.90 -26.67
N ARG A 180 -11.16 -17.96 -26.08
CA ARG A 180 -11.37 -17.96 -24.62
C ARG A 180 -12.45 -18.96 -24.24
N PRO A 181 -12.38 -19.61 -23.07
CA PRO A 181 -13.46 -20.46 -22.59
C PRO A 181 -14.74 -19.64 -22.35
N LYS A 182 -15.89 -20.25 -22.58
CA LYS A 182 -17.19 -19.63 -22.30
C LYS A 182 -17.37 -19.30 -20.82
N ILE A 183 -16.79 -20.12 -19.94
CA ILE A 183 -16.82 -19.93 -18.49
C ILE A 183 -15.45 -19.49 -18.06
N LYS A 184 -15.37 -18.26 -17.56
CA LYS A 184 -14.15 -17.68 -16.98
C LYS A 184 -13.79 -18.40 -15.67
N PRO A 185 -12.49 -18.63 -15.37
CA PRO A 185 -12.07 -19.10 -14.06
C PRO A 185 -12.59 -18.20 -12.94
N LYS A 186 -12.99 -18.79 -11.82
CA LYS A 186 -13.66 -18.05 -10.74
C LYS A 186 -12.74 -17.03 -10.03
N TYR A 187 -11.46 -17.32 -9.91
CA TYR A 187 -10.50 -16.58 -9.12
C TYR A 187 -9.31 -16.03 -9.92
N ASP A 188 -9.34 -16.19 -11.24
CA ASP A 188 -8.29 -15.75 -12.14
C ASP A 188 -8.90 -15.16 -13.43
N LEU A 189 -8.17 -14.31 -14.11
CA LEU A 189 -8.55 -13.82 -15.46
C LEU A 189 -8.48 -14.93 -16.51
N GLY A 190 -7.62 -15.88 -16.31
CA GLY A 190 -7.39 -16.99 -17.21
C GLY A 190 -6.59 -16.65 -18.46
N VAL A 191 -6.05 -15.44 -18.59
CA VAL A 191 -5.36 -14.96 -19.78
C VAL A 191 -4.16 -15.84 -20.12
N VAL A 192 -3.34 -16.16 -19.14
CA VAL A 192 -2.11 -16.95 -19.33
C VAL A 192 -2.39 -18.45 -19.29
N SER A 193 -3.46 -18.86 -18.61
CA SER A 193 -3.72 -20.27 -18.30
C SER A 193 -4.78 -20.92 -19.16
N THR A 194 -5.70 -20.15 -19.73
CA THR A 194 -6.89 -20.70 -20.40
C THR A 194 -7.20 -20.10 -21.77
N TRP A 195 -6.48 -19.05 -22.18
CA TRP A 195 -6.63 -18.51 -23.54
C TRP A 195 -5.72 -19.26 -24.50
N TRP A 196 -6.16 -19.40 -25.74
CA TRP A 196 -5.39 -20.04 -26.81
C TRP A 196 -5.33 -19.13 -28.02
N PHE A 197 -4.29 -19.31 -28.84
CA PHE A 197 -4.19 -18.62 -30.13
C PHE A 197 -5.27 -19.14 -31.08
N ASP A 198 -5.98 -18.21 -31.73
CA ASP A 198 -7.06 -18.47 -32.66
C ASP A 198 -6.63 -18.00 -34.07
N GLN A 199 -6.33 -18.97 -34.92
CA GLN A 199 -5.81 -18.70 -36.27
C GLN A 199 -6.83 -17.93 -37.15
N GLU A 200 -8.12 -18.24 -37.04
CA GLU A 200 -9.16 -17.57 -37.86
C GLU A 200 -9.26 -16.09 -37.48
N LYS A 201 -9.20 -15.76 -36.20
CA LYS A 201 -9.17 -14.38 -35.73
C LYS A 201 -7.91 -13.63 -36.17
N TYR A 202 -6.76 -14.30 -36.09
CA TYR A 202 -5.51 -13.73 -36.57
C TYR A 202 -5.56 -13.38 -38.05
N ASP A 203 -6.00 -14.31 -38.90
CA ASP A 203 -6.11 -14.11 -40.36
C ASP A 203 -7.12 -13.00 -40.68
N ALA A 204 -8.21 -12.91 -39.92
CA ALA A 204 -9.20 -11.83 -40.09
C ALA A 204 -8.61 -10.44 -39.74
N LEU A 205 -7.71 -10.36 -38.74
CA LEU A 205 -7.01 -9.11 -38.40
C LEU A 205 -5.98 -8.73 -39.49
N ILE A 206 -5.22 -9.70 -40.02
CA ILE A 206 -4.30 -9.49 -41.12
C ILE A 206 -5.06 -8.94 -42.32
N ALA A 207 -6.18 -9.54 -42.71
CA ALA A 207 -7.02 -9.08 -43.80
C ALA A 207 -7.52 -7.64 -43.63
N LYS A 208 -7.68 -7.17 -42.40
CA LYS A 208 -8.04 -5.78 -42.04
C LYS A 208 -6.84 -4.82 -41.97
N GLY A 209 -5.63 -5.31 -42.26
CA GLY A 209 -4.42 -4.50 -42.24
C GLY A 209 -3.81 -4.27 -40.85
N ALA A 210 -4.16 -5.07 -39.86
CA ALA A 210 -3.45 -5.08 -38.59
C ALA A 210 -2.01 -5.59 -38.75
N PHE A 211 -1.12 -5.17 -37.86
CA PHE A 211 0.30 -5.58 -37.86
C PHE A 211 1.14 -5.10 -39.10
N LYS A 212 0.77 -3.96 -39.69
CA LYS A 212 1.56 -3.27 -40.73
C LYS A 212 2.58 -2.33 -40.12
#